data_448de5612809ae9e8f2f3e19e914e20e
#
_entry.id   448de5612809ae9e8f2f3e19e914e20e
#
_cell.length_a   1.000
_cell.length_b   1.000
_cell.length_c   1.000
_cell.angle_alpha   90.00
_cell.angle_beta   90.00
_cell.angle_gamma   90.00
#
_symmetry.space_group_name_H-M   'P 1'
#
loop_
_entity.id
_entity.type
_entity.pdbx_description
1 polymer ?
#
loop_
_entity_poly.entity_id
_entity_poly.type
_entity_poly.pdbx_seq_one_letter_code
_entity_poly.pdbx_strand_id
1 'polypeptide(L)'
;MSLDDIRLPAYVIQNLFQKTLVDLSANEKKKIISTSKELNFFGGNKQHTILLVNNPDTAFVTDQQLTFLSGILNACKLTLEDVGVVNIAPYPAISYKKISETFNPRIVIMFGITPDTIKLPFLMPEFQRQSYNNQVYVAVPALDSLENDKDLKRKLWIVLQQIFSL
;
A
#
# COMPACT_ATOMS: atom_id res chain seq x y z
N MET A 1 -3.95 44.84 34.17
CA MET A 1 -5.25 44.28 33.77
C MET A 1 -5.23 42.80 34.09
N SER A 2 -6.03 42.42 35.05
CA SER A 2 -6.15 41.00 35.39
C SER A 2 -7.14 40.35 34.38
N LEU A 3 -6.81 39.16 33.91
CA LEU A 3 -7.63 38.37 32.98
C LEU A 3 -8.97 37.91 33.59
N ASP A 4 -9.20 38.19 34.86
CA ASP A 4 -10.39 37.80 35.61
C ASP A 4 -11.63 38.65 35.31
N ASP A 5 -11.47 39.75 34.55
CA ASP A 5 -12.55 40.69 34.25
C ASP A 5 -13.17 40.52 32.84
N ILE A 6 -12.74 39.53 32.09
CA ILE A 6 -13.31 39.26 30.78
C ILE A 6 -14.52 38.33 30.96
N ARG A 7 -15.70 38.90 31.16
CA ARG A 7 -16.96 38.17 31.08
C ARG A 7 -17.35 38.03 29.63
N LEU A 8 -17.07 36.85 29.06
CA LEU A 8 -17.59 36.50 27.74
C LEU A 8 -19.10 36.34 27.79
N PRO A 9 -19.85 36.94 26.86
CA PRO A 9 -21.29 36.74 26.77
C PRO A 9 -21.63 35.26 26.59
N ALA A 10 -22.73 34.82 27.20
CA ALA A 10 -23.14 33.41 27.19
C ALA A 10 -23.27 32.82 25.78
N TYR A 11 -23.60 33.61 24.75
CA TYR A 11 -23.70 33.16 23.37
C TYR A 11 -22.33 32.84 22.73
N VAL A 12 -21.26 33.52 23.17
CA VAL A 12 -19.90 33.25 22.69
C VAL A 12 -19.39 31.96 23.30
N ILE A 13 -19.70 31.69 24.56
CA ILE A 13 -19.37 30.45 25.26
C ILE A 13 -20.13 29.28 24.60
N GLN A 14 -21.40 29.45 24.26
CA GLN A 14 -22.19 28.42 23.55
C GLN A 14 -21.60 28.06 22.20
N ASN A 15 -21.15 29.03 21.41
CA ASN A 15 -20.54 28.77 20.10
C ASN A 15 -19.15 28.13 20.17
N LEU A 16 -18.38 28.45 21.20
CA LEU A 16 -17.06 27.85 21.42
C LEU A 16 -17.18 26.39 21.85
N PHE A 17 -18.16 26.04 22.67
CA PHE A 17 -18.35 24.69 23.18
C PHE A 17 -19.21 23.80 22.28
N GLN A 18 -20.02 24.35 21.39
CA GLN A 18 -20.80 23.56 20.43
C GLN A 18 -19.93 22.79 19.43
N LYS A 19 -18.76 23.30 19.08
CA LYS A 19 -17.81 22.60 18.21
C LYS A 19 -16.98 21.54 18.93
N THR A 20 -16.78 21.68 20.23
CA THR A 20 -15.93 20.75 21.00
C THR A 20 -16.74 19.72 21.78
N LEU A 21 -17.93 20.04 22.22
CA LEU A 21 -18.76 19.13 23.04
C LEU A 21 -19.62 18.17 22.22
N VAL A 22 -19.92 18.51 20.96
CA VAL A 22 -20.68 17.61 20.05
C VAL A 22 -19.84 16.41 19.64
N ASP A 23 -18.52 16.55 19.62
CA ASP A 23 -17.64 15.42 19.29
C ASP A 23 -17.43 14.44 20.44
N LEU A 24 -17.70 14.83 21.68
CA LEU A 24 -17.50 13.98 22.86
C LEU A 24 -18.75 13.21 23.28
N SER A 25 -19.95 13.68 22.97
CA SER A 25 -21.19 13.04 23.40
C SER A 25 -21.88 12.22 22.31
N ALA A 26 -21.49 12.35 21.05
CA ALA A 26 -22.04 11.56 19.93
C ALA A 26 -21.30 10.24 19.70
N ASN A 27 -20.28 9.91 20.47
CA ASN A 27 -19.36 8.82 20.18
C ASN A 27 -19.59 7.54 20.95
N GLU A 28 -20.67 7.40 21.70
CA GLU A 28 -21.02 6.08 22.26
C GLU A 28 -21.84 5.21 21.32
N LYS A 29 -22.27 5.70 20.18
CA LYS A 29 -22.60 4.83 19.07
C LYS A 29 -21.36 4.69 18.23
N LYS A 30 -20.57 3.64 18.52
CA LYS A 30 -19.67 3.00 17.57
C LYS A 30 -19.93 3.45 16.11
N LYS A 31 -19.53 4.65 15.77
CA LYS A 31 -18.97 4.86 14.47
C LYS A 31 -17.66 4.12 14.55
N ILE A 32 -17.67 2.87 14.13
CA ILE A 32 -16.51 2.32 13.47
C ILE A 32 -16.25 3.35 12.37
N ILE A 33 -15.51 4.39 12.70
CA ILE A 33 -14.72 5.06 11.74
C ILE A 33 -13.76 3.93 11.35
N SER A 34 -14.16 3.15 10.35
CA SER A 34 -13.17 2.71 9.42
C SER A 34 -12.57 4.01 8.90
N THR A 35 -11.64 4.58 9.65
CA THR A 35 -10.57 5.32 9.06
C THR A 35 -9.99 4.29 8.10
N SER A 36 -10.55 4.28 6.89
CA SER A 36 -9.89 3.68 5.77
C SER A 36 -8.60 4.48 5.67
N LYS A 37 -7.60 4.03 6.43
CA LYS A 37 -6.27 4.60 6.38
C LYS A 37 -5.95 4.53 4.91
N GLU A 38 -5.89 5.67 4.26
CA GLU A 38 -5.60 5.73 2.83
C GLU A 38 -4.32 4.95 2.61
N LEU A 39 -4.31 4.09 1.59
CA LEU A 39 -3.13 3.31 1.29
C LEU A 39 -2.09 4.24 0.70
N ASN A 40 -1.06 4.50 1.48
CA ASN A 40 0.08 5.27 1.01
C ASN A 40 0.87 4.44 0.00
N PHE A 41 1.28 5.06 -1.08
CA PHE A 41 2.13 4.45 -2.09
C PHE A 41 3.23 5.40 -2.53
N PHE A 42 4.29 4.82 -3.03
CA PHE A 42 5.42 5.52 -3.62
C PHE A 42 5.49 5.23 -5.12
N GLY A 43 5.63 6.27 -5.94
CA GLY A 43 5.63 6.15 -7.39
C GLY A 43 4.41 6.82 -8.05
N GLY A 44 4.28 6.68 -9.36
CA GLY A 44 3.25 7.36 -10.15
C GLY A 44 2.06 6.48 -10.57
N ASN A 45 2.20 5.16 -10.54
CA ASN A 45 1.19 4.19 -10.98
C ASN A 45 0.61 4.43 -12.39
N LYS A 46 1.38 5.00 -13.30
CA LYS A 46 0.92 5.34 -14.67
C LYS A 46 0.56 4.10 -15.50
N GLN A 47 1.25 2.98 -15.28
CA GLN A 47 1.01 1.70 -15.97
C GLN A 47 0.07 0.76 -15.20
N HIS A 48 -0.56 1.24 -14.14
CA HIS A 48 -1.43 0.41 -13.29
C HIS A 48 -0.73 -0.85 -12.79
N THR A 49 0.53 -0.73 -12.42
CA THR A 49 1.35 -1.81 -11.87
C THR A 49 1.66 -1.52 -10.41
N ILE A 50 1.20 -2.38 -9.52
CA ILE A 50 1.41 -2.24 -8.08
C ILE A 50 2.42 -3.28 -7.60
N LEU A 51 3.39 -2.81 -6.86
CA LEU A 51 4.41 -3.62 -6.18
C LEU A 51 4.10 -3.61 -4.69
N LEU A 52 3.75 -4.76 -4.16
CA LEU A 52 3.47 -4.92 -2.73
C LEU A 52 4.73 -5.39 -2.00
N VAL A 53 5.08 -4.69 -0.95
CA VAL A 53 6.18 -5.03 -0.05
C VAL A 53 5.70 -5.13 1.39
N ASN A 54 6.43 -5.82 2.23
CA ASN A 54 6.10 -5.95 3.65
C ASN A 54 7.33 -5.61 4.49
N ASN A 55 7.55 -4.33 4.73
CA ASN A 55 8.66 -3.79 5.51
C ASN A 55 8.13 -3.11 6.78
N PRO A 56 8.28 -3.71 7.95
CA PRO A 56 7.82 -3.09 9.19
C PRO A 56 8.70 -1.91 9.63
N ASP A 57 9.95 -1.86 9.20
CA ASP A 57 10.96 -0.91 9.66
C ASP A 57 11.05 0.37 8.83
N THR A 58 10.43 0.39 7.65
CA THR A 58 10.47 1.53 6.73
C THR A 58 9.08 1.90 6.22
N ALA A 59 8.93 3.15 5.77
CA ALA A 59 7.66 3.61 5.19
C ALA A 59 7.28 2.84 3.91
N PHE A 60 8.27 2.55 3.07
CA PHE A 60 8.07 1.79 1.81
C PHE A 60 9.17 0.74 1.64
N VAL A 61 10.32 1.12 1.16
CA VAL A 61 11.49 0.27 0.92
C VAL A 61 12.75 0.98 1.43
N THR A 62 13.81 0.22 1.70
CA THR A 62 15.12 0.78 2.00
C THR A 62 15.78 1.34 0.74
N ASP A 63 16.80 2.20 0.89
CA ASP A 63 17.53 2.75 -0.26
C ASP A 63 18.18 1.65 -1.11
N GLN A 64 18.68 0.59 -0.47
CA GLN A 64 19.25 -0.57 -1.14
C GLN A 64 18.17 -1.32 -1.96
N GLN A 65 17.05 -1.61 -1.36
CA GLN A 65 15.91 -2.24 -2.04
C GLN A 65 15.37 -1.37 -3.17
N LEU A 66 15.34 -0.05 -2.99
CA LEU A 66 14.92 0.90 -4.02
C LEU A 66 15.87 0.89 -5.22
N THR A 67 17.18 0.84 -4.98
CA THR A 67 18.19 0.74 -6.04
C THR A 67 18.03 -0.56 -6.83
N PHE A 68 17.83 -1.67 -6.14
CA PHE A 68 17.60 -2.97 -6.76
C PHE A 68 16.30 -2.97 -7.57
N LEU A 69 15.22 -2.46 -7.00
CA LEU A 69 13.92 -2.36 -7.66
C LEU A 69 13.97 -1.48 -8.91
N SER A 70 14.67 -0.33 -8.82
CA SER A 70 14.87 0.55 -9.97
C SER A 70 15.64 -0.14 -11.10
N GLY A 71 16.63 -0.97 -10.76
CA GLY A 71 17.35 -1.81 -11.73
C GLY A 71 16.43 -2.80 -12.45
N ILE A 72 15.55 -3.46 -11.71
CA ILE A 72 14.54 -4.36 -12.28
C ILE A 72 13.58 -3.61 -13.21
N LEU A 73 13.06 -2.48 -12.76
CA LEU A 73 12.12 -1.66 -13.54
C LEU A 73 12.76 -1.15 -14.82
N ASN A 74 13.99 -0.64 -14.76
CA ASN A 74 14.73 -0.21 -15.95
C ASN A 74 14.92 -1.35 -16.96
N ALA A 75 15.20 -2.56 -16.50
CA ALA A 75 15.28 -3.72 -17.36
C ALA A 75 13.94 -4.05 -18.04
N CYS A 76 12.83 -3.75 -17.40
CA CYS A 76 11.47 -3.85 -17.95
C CYS A 76 11.05 -2.62 -18.76
N LYS A 77 11.93 -1.65 -18.98
CA LYS A 77 11.63 -0.36 -19.62
C LYS A 77 10.56 0.44 -18.88
N LEU A 78 10.51 0.27 -17.57
CA LEU A 78 9.62 0.98 -16.66
C LEU A 78 10.42 1.93 -15.76
N THR A 79 9.73 2.92 -15.24
CA THR A 79 10.26 3.85 -14.24
C THR A 79 9.42 3.77 -12.97
N LEU A 80 9.89 4.41 -11.90
CA LEU A 80 9.09 4.52 -10.67
C LEU A 80 7.79 5.31 -10.87
N GLU A 81 7.68 6.12 -11.91
CA GLU A 81 6.43 6.80 -12.25
C GLU A 81 5.38 5.87 -12.85
N ASP A 82 5.81 4.76 -13.46
CA ASP A 82 4.93 3.79 -14.10
C ASP A 82 4.30 2.83 -13.10
N VAL A 83 4.93 2.65 -11.94
CA VAL A 83 4.52 1.70 -10.90
C VAL A 83 4.14 2.43 -9.61
N GLY A 84 3.41 1.73 -8.74
CA GLY A 84 3.15 2.15 -7.37
C GLY A 84 3.70 1.13 -6.40
N VAL A 85 4.56 1.55 -5.47
CA VAL A 85 5.07 0.70 -4.40
C VAL A 85 4.24 0.91 -3.15
N VAL A 86 3.64 -0.15 -2.64
CA VAL A 86 2.77 -0.13 -1.45
C VAL A 86 3.37 -1.02 -0.37
N ASN A 87 3.67 -0.45 0.77
CA ASN A 87 4.06 -1.23 1.94
C ASN A 87 2.82 -1.63 2.73
N ILE A 88 2.59 -2.92 2.86
CA ILE A 88 1.41 -3.44 3.57
C ILE A 88 1.63 -3.65 5.07
N ALA A 89 2.86 -3.54 5.57
CA ALA A 89 3.16 -3.74 6.98
C ALA A 89 2.29 -2.88 7.94
N PRO A 90 2.01 -1.60 7.63
CA PRO A 90 1.12 -0.77 8.45
C PRO A 90 -0.37 -1.14 8.36
N TYR A 91 -0.74 -2.07 7.47
CA TYR A 91 -2.13 -2.41 7.16
C TYR A 91 -2.42 -3.90 7.32
N PRO A 92 -2.42 -4.45 8.55
CA PRO A 92 -2.54 -5.90 8.80
C PRO A 92 -3.86 -6.51 8.31
N ALA A 93 -4.89 -5.70 8.11
CA ALA A 93 -6.20 -6.13 7.62
C ALA A 93 -6.44 -5.82 6.13
N ILE A 94 -5.38 -5.52 5.38
CA ILE A 94 -5.50 -5.18 3.96
C ILE A 94 -6.07 -6.37 3.17
N SER A 95 -6.85 -6.07 2.14
CA SER A 95 -7.36 -7.07 1.22
C SER A 95 -7.10 -6.68 -0.23
N TYR A 96 -7.05 -7.67 -1.11
CA TYR A 96 -6.91 -7.43 -2.55
C TYR A 96 -8.03 -6.54 -3.09
N LYS A 97 -9.23 -6.62 -2.53
CA LYS A 97 -10.37 -5.74 -2.89
C LYS A 97 -10.03 -4.28 -2.65
N LYS A 98 -9.50 -3.96 -1.47
CA LYS A 98 -9.10 -2.60 -1.12
C LYS A 98 -7.99 -2.07 -2.03
N ILE A 99 -7.02 -2.91 -2.37
CA ILE A 99 -5.96 -2.58 -3.32
C ILE A 99 -6.55 -2.31 -4.71
N SER A 100 -7.46 -3.17 -5.16
CA SER A 100 -8.13 -3.03 -6.46
C SER A 100 -8.98 -1.77 -6.55
N GLU A 101 -9.75 -1.46 -5.52
CA GLU A 101 -10.59 -0.26 -5.45
C GLU A 101 -9.77 1.04 -5.42
N THR A 102 -8.63 1.01 -4.73
CA THR A 102 -7.78 2.21 -4.56
C THR A 102 -6.94 2.51 -5.80
N PHE A 103 -6.32 1.50 -6.40
CA PHE A 103 -5.33 1.66 -7.45
C PHE A 103 -5.77 1.20 -8.83
N ASN A 104 -6.82 0.40 -8.91
CA ASN A 104 -7.28 -0.26 -10.13
C ASN A 104 -6.12 -0.88 -10.93
N PRO A 105 -5.30 -1.75 -10.31
CA PRO A 105 -4.11 -2.27 -10.94
C PRO A 105 -4.44 -3.28 -12.03
N ARG A 106 -3.61 -3.34 -13.05
CA ARG A 106 -3.61 -4.42 -14.05
C ARG A 106 -2.68 -5.54 -13.64
N ILE A 107 -1.58 -5.19 -12.98
CA ILE A 107 -0.54 -6.10 -12.52
C ILE A 107 -0.25 -5.84 -11.05
N VAL A 108 -0.19 -6.91 -10.26
CA VAL A 108 0.17 -6.86 -8.83
C VAL A 108 1.31 -7.85 -8.60
N ILE A 109 2.46 -7.34 -8.20
CA ILE A 109 3.63 -8.15 -7.85
C ILE A 109 3.81 -8.10 -6.34
N MET A 110 3.82 -9.26 -5.70
CA MET A 110 3.92 -9.41 -4.25
C MET A 110 5.33 -9.89 -3.87
N PHE A 111 6.09 -9.02 -3.19
CA PHE A 111 7.45 -9.33 -2.73
C PHE A 111 7.43 -9.86 -1.30
N GLY A 112 7.68 -11.15 -1.12
CA GLY A 112 7.68 -11.81 0.19
C GLY A 112 6.30 -11.83 0.87
N ILE A 113 5.23 -11.75 0.09
CA ILE A 113 3.86 -11.73 0.58
C ILE A 113 3.11 -12.92 -0.01
N THR A 114 2.42 -13.65 0.85
CA THR A 114 1.56 -14.76 0.41
C THR A 114 0.18 -14.25 -0.04
N PRO A 115 -0.51 -14.96 -0.94
CA PRO A 115 -1.85 -14.60 -1.36
C PRO A 115 -2.85 -14.45 -0.19
N ASP A 116 -2.69 -15.28 0.84
CA ASP A 116 -3.54 -15.22 2.05
C ASP A 116 -3.43 -13.90 2.81
N THR A 117 -2.25 -13.27 2.79
CA THR A 117 -2.01 -12.00 3.47
C THR A 117 -2.94 -10.90 2.98
N ILE A 118 -3.24 -10.88 1.69
CA ILE A 118 -4.18 -9.93 1.07
C ILE A 118 -5.55 -10.56 0.79
N LYS A 119 -5.82 -11.70 1.40
CA LYS A 119 -7.10 -12.42 1.32
C LYS A 119 -7.53 -12.78 -0.11
N LEU A 120 -6.58 -13.15 -0.96
CA LEU A 120 -6.89 -13.71 -2.28
C LEU A 120 -7.57 -15.09 -2.11
N PRO A 121 -8.59 -15.40 -2.93
CA PRO A 121 -9.37 -16.64 -2.79
C PRO A 121 -8.69 -17.88 -3.39
N PHE A 122 -7.41 -17.78 -3.73
CA PHE A 122 -6.65 -18.89 -4.32
C PHE A 122 -5.20 -18.89 -3.85
N LEU A 123 -4.59 -20.05 -3.88
CA LEU A 123 -3.16 -20.23 -3.65
C LEU A 123 -2.41 -20.16 -4.98
N MET A 124 -1.22 -19.58 -4.96
CA MET A 124 -0.35 -19.53 -6.14
C MET A 124 1.09 -19.83 -5.74
N PRO A 125 1.79 -20.66 -6.53
CA PRO A 125 3.22 -20.83 -6.36
C PRO A 125 3.98 -19.53 -6.69
N GLU A 126 5.17 -19.39 -6.11
CA GLU A 126 6.08 -18.31 -6.47
C GLU A 126 6.50 -18.40 -7.94
N PHE A 127 6.77 -17.26 -8.53
CA PHE A 127 7.19 -17.09 -9.93
C PHE A 127 6.17 -17.61 -10.97
N GLN A 128 4.91 -17.70 -10.58
CA GLN A 128 3.82 -17.98 -11.51
C GLN A 128 2.87 -16.81 -11.57
N ARG A 129 2.42 -16.50 -12.78
CA ARG A 129 1.38 -15.51 -12.98
C ARG A 129 0.01 -16.15 -12.86
N GLN A 130 -0.87 -15.51 -12.13
CA GLN A 130 -2.26 -15.92 -12.00
C GLN A 130 -3.17 -14.75 -12.36
N SER A 131 -4.12 -14.97 -13.25
CA SER A 131 -5.11 -13.97 -13.61
C SER A 131 -6.35 -14.16 -12.74
N TYR A 132 -6.80 -13.07 -12.12
CA TYR A 132 -8.01 -13.04 -11.33
C TYR A 132 -8.65 -11.65 -11.41
N ASN A 133 -9.95 -11.60 -11.68
CA ASN A 133 -10.72 -10.35 -11.76
C ASN A 133 -10.11 -9.29 -12.71
N ASN A 134 -9.67 -9.72 -13.90
CA ASN A 134 -8.97 -8.90 -14.89
C ASN A 134 -7.62 -8.29 -14.43
N GLN A 135 -7.07 -8.83 -13.37
CA GLN A 135 -5.77 -8.44 -12.84
C GLN A 135 -4.81 -9.63 -12.86
N VAL A 136 -3.55 -9.36 -13.06
CA VAL A 136 -2.49 -10.37 -13.02
C VAL A 136 -1.77 -10.27 -11.69
N TYR A 137 -1.73 -11.37 -10.96
CA TYR A 137 -1.03 -11.49 -9.69
C TYR A 137 0.21 -12.37 -9.86
N VAL A 138 1.29 -11.96 -9.22
CA VAL A 138 2.54 -12.74 -9.14
C VAL A 138 3.09 -12.65 -7.73
N ALA A 139 3.36 -13.79 -7.12
CA ALA A 139 4.08 -13.88 -5.85
C ALA A 139 5.56 -14.19 -6.12
N VAL A 140 6.45 -13.45 -5.49
CA VAL A 140 7.89 -13.64 -5.58
C VAL A 140 8.51 -13.52 -4.18
N PRO A 141 9.71 -14.05 -3.94
CA PRO A 141 10.40 -13.89 -2.67
C PRO A 141 10.61 -12.42 -2.30
N ALA A 142 10.95 -12.17 -1.05
CA ALA A 142 11.28 -10.83 -0.56
C ALA A 142 12.44 -10.21 -1.35
N LEU A 143 12.46 -8.88 -1.45
CA LEU A 143 13.49 -8.14 -2.19
C LEU A 143 14.90 -8.50 -1.76
N ASP A 144 15.13 -8.66 -0.45
CA ASP A 144 16.44 -9.02 0.09
C ASP A 144 16.90 -10.41 -0.37
N SER A 145 15.98 -11.37 -0.43
CA SER A 145 16.28 -12.72 -0.95
C SER A 145 16.59 -12.69 -2.44
N LEU A 146 15.83 -11.90 -3.20
CA LEU A 146 16.05 -11.72 -4.64
C LEU A 146 17.37 -11.01 -4.93
N GLU A 147 17.77 -10.05 -4.11
CA GLU A 147 19.02 -9.32 -4.31
C GLU A 147 20.26 -10.18 -4.12
N ASN A 148 20.21 -11.14 -3.20
CA ASN A 148 21.33 -11.99 -2.84
C ASN A 148 21.44 -13.29 -3.66
N ASP A 149 20.39 -13.67 -4.40
CA ASP A 149 20.33 -14.94 -5.13
C ASP A 149 20.17 -14.72 -6.64
N LYS A 150 21.16 -15.19 -7.40
CA LYS A 150 21.19 -15.08 -8.87
C LYS A 150 20.11 -15.95 -9.56
N ASP A 151 19.78 -17.11 -8.99
CA ASP A 151 18.80 -18.01 -9.57
C ASP A 151 17.37 -17.46 -9.37
N LEU A 152 17.12 -16.85 -8.22
CA LEU A 152 15.87 -16.15 -7.95
C LEU A 152 15.70 -14.93 -8.87
N LYS A 153 16.77 -14.16 -9.10
CA LYS A 153 16.77 -13.06 -10.08
C LYS A 153 16.43 -13.54 -11.49
N ARG A 154 17.00 -14.65 -11.91
CA ARG A 154 16.73 -15.25 -13.23
C ARG A 154 15.26 -15.65 -13.35
N LYS A 155 14.71 -16.33 -12.35
CA LYS A 155 13.29 -16.73 -12.33
C LYS A 155 12.37 -15.51 -12.37
N LEU A 156 12.68 -14.48 -11.58
CA LEU A 156 11.95 -13.23 -11.60
C LEU A 156 11.97 -12.59 -12.98
N TRP A 157 13.14 -12.56 -13.64
CA TRP A 157 13.28 -11.98 -14.97
C TRP A 157 12.40 -12.69 -16.01
N ILE A 158 12.38 -14.02 -16.01
CA ILE A 158 11.53 -14.82 -16.90
C ILE A 158 10.05 -14.46 -16.73
N VAL A 159 9.60 -14.32 -15.49
CA VAL A 159 8.20 -13.96 -15.20
C VAL A 159 7.90 -12.54 -15.65
N LEU A 160 8.80 -11.60 -15.40
CA LEU A 160 8.62 -10.19 -15.81
C LEU A 160 8.57 -10.06 -17.35
N GLN A 161 9.40 -10.80 -18.07
CA GLN A 161 9.32 -10.86 -19.53
C GLN A 161 7.97 -11.34 -20.04
N GLN A 162 7.39 -12.32 -19.38
CA GLN A 162 6.05 -12.84 -19.73
C GLN A 162 4.92 -11.82 -19.43
N ILE A 163 5.08 -11.06 -18.35
CA ILE A 163 4.06 -10.08 -17.91
C ILE A 163 4.09 -8.84 -18.80
N PHE A 164 5.27 -8.32 -19.07
CA PHE A 164 5.46 -7.06 -19.80
C PHE A 164 5.72 -7.26 -21.30
N SER A 165 5.73 -8.50 -21.78
CA SER A 165 5.94 -8.83 -23.21
C SER A 165 7.26 -8.25 -23.76
N LEU A 166 8.34 -8.42 -22.99
CA LEU A 166 9.68 -7.93 -23.32
C LEU A 166 10.44 -8.86 -24.27
#